data_d7b5b777f678b88215ec06b8200f997a
#
_entry.id   d7b5b777f678b88215ec06b8200f997a
#
_cell.length_a   1.000
_cell.length_b   1.000
_cell.length_c   1.000
_cell.angle_alpha   90.00
_cell.angle_beta   90.00
_cell.angle_gamma   90.00
#
_symmetry.space_group_name_H-M   'P 1'
#
loop_
_entity.id
_entity.type
_entity.pdbx_description
1 polymer ?
#
loop_
_entity_poly.entity_id
_entity_poly.type
_entity_poly.pdbx_seq_one_letter_code
_entity_poly.pdbx_strand_id
1 'polypeptide(L)' 'MMDIFEKIAFAQSMSDDTRKQNLIPMLEDLLSVATGEHIELKLDKKTEMISMVIGNEFKQISVKDDSALGLVRDVISNI' A
#
# COMPACT_ATOMS: atom_id res chain seq x y z
N MET A 1 18.98 5.42 9.89
CA MET A 1 17.76 4.57 9.76
C MET A 1 16.90 4.76 10.98
N MET A 2 15.60 4.96 10.79
CA MET A 2 14.65 5.06 11.91
C MET A 2 14.44 3.69 12.54
N ASP A 3 14.41 3.62 13.87
CA ASP A 3 13.99 2.40 14.54
C ASP A 3 12.46 2.24 14.47
N ILE A 4 11.94 1.13 14.99
CA ILE A 4 10.51 0.84 14.90
C ILE A 4 9.67 1.84 15.69
N PHE A 5 10.16 2.34 16.81
CA PHE A 5 9.42 3.32 17.63
C PHE A 5 9.35 4.67 16.94
N GLU A 6 10.42 5.09 16.28
CA GLU A 6 10.44 6.32 15.49
C GLU A 6 9.49 6.22 14.31
N LYS A 7 9.46 5.08 13.62
CA LYS A 7 8.53 4.83 12.53
C LYS A 7 7.07 4.89 13.00
N ILE A 8 6.75 4.31 14.13
CA ILE A 8 5.40 4.33 14.70
C ILE A 8 5.01 5.76 15.08
N ALA A 9 5.88 6.49 15.76
CA ALA A 9 5.62 7.87 16.15
C ALA A 9 5.41 8.76 14.92
N PHE A 10 6.25 8.60 13.89
CA PHE A 10 6.12 9.33 12.64
C PHE A 10 4.80 9.02 11.93
N ALA A 11 4.42 7.75 11.86
CA ALA A 11 3.16 7.33 11.25
C ALA A 11 1.94 7.90 11.99
N GLN A 12 1.98 7.96 13.31
CA GLN A 12 0.89 8.52 14.11
C GLN A 12 0.67 10.01 13.88
N SER A 13 1.69 10.73 13.46
CA SER A 13 1.59 12.18 13.18
C SER A 13 1.08 12.48 11.78
N MET A 14 0.95 11.48 10.90
CA MET A 14 0.53 11.67 9.53
C MET A 14 -0.98 11.60 9.37
N SER A 15 -1.50 12.29 8.34
CA SER A 15 -2.87 12.09 7.88
C SER A 15 -3.03 10.69 7.27
N ASP A 16 -4.27 10.20 7.17
CA ASP A 16 -4.54 8.91 6.51
C ASP A 16 -4.07 8.87 5.07
N ASP A 17 -4.23 9.96 4.33
CA ASP A 17 -3.77 10.04 2.94
C ASP A 17 -2.26 9.88 2.83
N THR A 18 -1.51 10.52 3.72
CA THR A 18 -0.05 10.40 3.75
C THR A 18 0.37 8.98 4.13
N ARG A 19 -0.30 8.36 5.10
CA ARG A 19 -0.05 6.96 5.49
C ARG A 19 -0.28 6.01 4.32
N LYS A 20 -1.38 6.18 3.60
CA LYS A 20 -1.69 5.36 2.42
C LYS A 20 -0.57 5.43 1.40
N GLN A 21 -0.09 6.64 1.09
CA GLN A 21 0.99 6.82 0.12
C GLN A 21 2.30 6.17 0.57
N ASN A 22 2.63 6.30 1.85
CA ASN A 22 3.87 5.74 2.39
C ASN A 22 3.82 4.22 2.50
N LEU A 23 2.63 3.63 2.59
CA LEU A 23 2.47 2.18 2.63
C LEU A 23 2.72 1.51 1.27
N ILE A 24 2.53 2.23 0.16
CA ILE A 24 2.62 1.63 -1.17
C ILE A 24 3.98 0.98 -1.43
N PRO A 25 5.13 1.67 -1.28
CA PRO A 25 6.42 1.00 -1.50
C PRO A 25 6.69 -0.11 -0.48
N MET A 26 6.21 0.03 0.74
CA MET A 26 6.38 -1.01 1.77
C MET A 26 5.59 -2.28 1.40
N LEU A 27 4.36 -2.12 0.91
CA LEU A 27 3.54 -3.23 0.45
C LEU A 27 4.13 -3.91 -0.78
N GLU A 28 4.65 -3.14 -1.74
CA GLU A 28 5.34 -3.70 -2.90
C GLU A 28 6.46 -4.65 -2.47
N ASP A 29 7.33 -4.18 -1.59
CA ASP A 29 8.47 -4.96 -1.11
C ASP A 29 8.01 -6.20 -0.35
N LEU A 30 7.10 -6.02 0.59
CA LEU A 30 6.60 -7.10 1.42
C LEU A 30 5.93 -8.19 0.57
N LEU A 31 5.05 -7.79 -0.34
CA LEU A 31 4.30 -8.73 -1.17
C LEU A 31 5.18 -9.39 -2.21
N SER A 32 6.17 -8.68 -2.76
CA SER A 32 7.14 -9.28 -3.69
C SER A 32 7.92 -10.40 -3.02
N VAL A 33 8.36 -10.18 -1.78
CA VAL A 33 9.07 -11.20 -1.01
C VAL A 33 8.14 -12.35 -0.63
N ALA A 34 6.93 -12.03 -0.16
CA ALA A 34 5.99 -13.04 0.32
C ALA A 34 5.45 -13.94 -0.80
N THR A 35 5.24 -13.40 -1.99
CA THR A 35 4.68 -14.15 -3.12
C THR A 35 5.75 -14.74 -4.03
N GLY A 36 6.96 -14.20 -3.99
CA GLY A 36 8.02 -14.56 -4.93
C GLY A 36 7.77 -14.03 -6.34
N GLU A 37 6.79 -13.14 -6.52
CA GLU A 37 6.44 -12.56 -7.81
C GLU A 37 6.75 -11.06 -7.86
N HIS A 38 6.84 -10.53 -9.08
CA HIS A 38 6.98 -9.09 -9.26
C HIS A 38 5.66 -8.41 -8.94
N ILE A 39 5.69 -7.49 -7.99
CA ILE A 39 4.51 -6.72 -7.57
C ILE A 39 4.80 -5.23 -7.78
N GLU A 40 3.90 -4.56 -8.50
CA GLU A 40 3.92 -3.10 -8.62
C GLU A 40 2.59 -2.53 -8.14
N LEU A 41 2.65 -1.48 -7.34
CA LEU A 41 1.47 -0.80 -6.81
C LEU A 41 1.60 0.70 -7.09
N LYS A 42 0.54 1.30 -7.63
CA LYS A 42 0.48 2.74 -7.85
C LYS A 42 -0.83 3.28 -7.32
N LEU A 43 -0.75 4.27 -6.46
CA LEU A 43 -1.92 4.95 -5.92
C LEU A 43 -2.14 6.26 -6.66
N ASP A 44 -3.32 6.40 -7.29
CA ASP A 44 -3.76 7.67 -7.85
C ASP A 44 -4.45 8.48 -6.75
N LYS A 45 -3.89 9.63 -6.42
CA LYS A 45 -4.40 10.48 -5.35
C LYS A 45 -5.76 11.09 -5.65
N LYS A 46 -6.06 11.31 -6.92
CA LYS A 46 -7.30 11.97 -7.33
C LYS A 46 -8.49 11.03 -7.28
N THR A 47 -8.31 9.84 -7.81
CA THR A 47 -9.38 8.84 -7.88
C THR A 47 -9.38 7.89 -6.70
N GLU A 48 -8.30 7.86 -5.92
CA GLU A 48 -8.06 6.91 -4.85
C GLU A 48 -8.19 5.46 -5.33
N MET A 49 -7.66 5.20 -6.53
CA MET A 49 -7.56 3.88 -7.12
C MET A 49 -6.12 3.39 -7.02
N ILE A 50 -5.96 2.12 -6.69
CA ILE A 50 -4.66 1.46 -6.76
C ILE A 50 -4.62 0.59 -8.00
N SER A 51 -3.60 0.82 -8.84
CA SER A 51 -3.26 -0.06 -9.96
C SER A 51 -2.26 -1.09 -9.46
N MET A 52 -2.57 -2.36 -9.67
CA MET A 52 -1.76 -3.49 -9.17
C MET A 52 -1.27 -4.31 -10.34
N VAL A 53 0.03 -4.55 -10.42
CA VAL A 53 0.62 -5.55 -11.31
C VAL A 53 1.15 -6.68 -10.45
N ILE A 54 0.68 -7.89 -10.71
CA ILE A 54 1.06 -9.11 -9.98
C ILE A 54 1.54 -10.12 -11.00
N GLY A 55 2.86 -10.26 -11.13
CA GLY A 55 3.43 -11.07 -12.20
C GLY A 55 3.01 -10.51 -13.56
N ASN A 56 2.16 -11.22 -14.28
CA ASN A 56 1.63 -10.79 -15.59
C ASN A 56 0.18 -10.27 -15.52
N GLU A 57 -0.41 -10.22 -14.34
CA GLU A 57 -1.79 -9.79 -14.17
C GLU A 57 -1.86 -8.32 -13.79
N PHE A 58 -2.88 -7.63 -14.28
CA PHE A 58 -3.18 -6.24 -13.94
C PHE A 58 -4.55 -6.16 -13.30
N LYS A 59 -4.63 -5.44 -12.17
CA LYS A 59 -5.88 -5.19 -11.45
C LYS A 59 -5.94 -3.75 -11.01
N GLN A 60 -7.15 -3.24 -10.86
CA GLN A 60 -7.39 -1.95 -10.22
C GLN A 60 -8.41 -2.11 -9.10
N ILE A 61 -8.14 -1.50 -7.97
CA ILE A 61 -9.06 -1.51 -6.83
C ILE A 61 -9.27 -0.09 -6.34
N SER A 62 -10.49 0.19 -5.83
CA SER A 62 -10.78 1.46 -5.20
C SER A 62 -10.46 1.37 -3.71
N VAL A 63 -9.70 2.35 -3.23
CA VAL A 63 -9.43 2.52 -1.80
C VAL A 63 -10.01 3.82 -1.28
N LYS A 64 -10.96 4.37 -2.05
CA LYS A 64 -11.68 5.57 -1.64
C LYS A 64 -12.43 5.28 -0.34
N ASP A 65 -12.35 6.22 0.58
CA ASP A 65 -12.93 6.12 1.91
C ASP A 65 -12.31 5.04 2.81
N ASP A 66 -11.28 4.36 2.36
CA ASP A 66 -10.55 3.42 3.20
C ASP A 66 -9.61 4.15 4.16
N SER A 67 -9.51 3.61 5.37
CA SER A 67 -8.39 3.94 6.26
C SER A 67 -7.10 3.32 5.70
N ALA A 68 -5.95 3.69 6.26
CA ALA A 68 -4.68 3.08 5.88
C ALA A 68 -4.71 1.55 6.08
N LEU A 69 -5.30 1.07 7.17
CA LEU A 69 -5.46 -0.36 7.42
C LEU A 69 -6.41 -1.00 6.41
N GLY A 70 -7.49 -0.33 6.05
CA GLY A 70 -8.43 -0.79 5.03
C GLY A 70 -7.77 -0.96 3.67
N LEU A 71 -6.90 -0.02 3.29
CA LEU A 71 -6.12 -0.12 2.07
C LEU A 71 -5.25 -1.39 2.07
N VAL A 72 -4.55 -1.66 3.17
CA VAL A 72 -3.73 -2.86 3.31
C VAL A 72 -4.56 -4.12 3.13
N ARG A 73 -5.73 -4.19 3.78
CA ARG A 73 -6.64 -5.33 3.66
C ARG A 73 -7.11 -5.53 2.23
N ASP A 74 -7.49 -4.46 1.55
CA ASP A 74 -7.97 -4.54 0.16
C ASP A 74 -6.89 -5.01 -0.78
N VAL A 75 -5.66 -4.51 -0.62
CA VAL A 75 -4.52 -4.95 -1.44
C VAL A 75 -4.25 -6.44 -1.22
N ILE A 76 -4.18 -6.88 0.02
CA ILE A 76 -3.91 -8.29 0.35
C ILE A 76 -5.04 -9.20 -0.17
N SER A 77 -6.29 -8.76 -0.08
CA SER A 77 -7.44 -9.54 -0.55
C SER A 77 -7.47 -9.75 -2.06
N ASN A 78 -6.72 -8.95 -2.81
CA ASN A 78 -6.68 -9.01 -4.27
C ASN A 78 -5.41 -9.67 -4.83
N ILE A 79 -4.60 -10.23 -3.98
CA ILE A 79 -3.38 -10.94 -4.40
C ILE A 79 -3.63 -12.46 -4.65
#